data_17a7da00f60cf5c528756c4ad93b01bb
#
_entry.id   17a7da00f60cf5c528756c4ad93b01bb
#
_cell.length_a   1.000
_cell.length_b   1.000
_cell.length_c   1.000
_cell.angle_alpha   90.00
_cell.angle_beta   90.00
_cell.angle_gamma   90.00
#
_symmetry.space_group_name_H-M   'P 1'
#
loop_
_entity.id
_entity.type
_entity.pdbx_description
1 polymer ?
#
loop_
_entity_poly.entity_id
_entity_poly.type
_entity_poly.pdbx_seq_one_letter_code
_entity_poly.pdbx_strand_id
1 'polypeptide(L)'
;MIGSREDGMADVRDRDRTAAPPDAVERSARPVVLGTLSVEIDPAAEEMAIASALEAGVPLIIANMLHLPPYPASVTLLGPSGVTLPHEEALDEVRATASRAASLGIRTELLRVTTRHPVRALLQIVVERDAGLLVFGPDRRRVRGLRFRAAARRVRRDAPCLVWVAPDG
;
A
#
# COMPACT_ATOMS: atom_id res chain seq x y z
N MET A 1 -10.99 -35.21 -73.67
CA MET A 1 -10.32 -33.91 -73.53
C MET A 1 -10.88 -33.30 -72.25
N ILE A 2 -10.30 -33.53 -71.16
CA ILE A 2 -9.30 -32.76 -70.41
C ILE A 2 -9.85 -31.43 -69.94
N GLY A 3 -9.98 -31.27 -68.67
CA GLY A 3 -10.25 -30.02 -68.03
C GLY A 3 -10.46 -30.17 -66.52
N SER A 4 -9.40 -30.46 -65.82
CA SER A 4 -9.33 -30.41 -64.34
C SER A 4 -9.56 -28.97 -63.85
N ARG A 5 -10.37 -28.81 -62.84
CA ARG A 5 -10.44 -27.56 -62.05
C ARG A 5 -10.17 -27.93 -60.61
N GLU A 6 -9.07 -27.42 -60.17
CA GLU A 6 -8.63 -27.49 -58.77
C GLU A 6 -9.46 -26.58 -57.90
N ASP A 7 -9.96 -27.13 -56.83
CA ASP A 7 -10.67 -26.44 -55.78
C ASP A 7 -9.72 -25.55 -54.98
N GLY A 8 -10.10 -24.28 -54.92
CA GLY A 8 -9.44 -23.29 -54.08
C GLY A 8 -9.70 -23.54 -52.59
N MET A 9 -8.67 -23.96 -51.92
CA MET A 9 -8.63 -24.13 -50.48
C MET A 9 -8.74 -22.76 -49.81
N ALA A 10 -9.84 -22.53 -49.12
CA ALA A 10 -10.08 -21.35 -48.33
C ALA A 10 -9.11 -21.37 -47.11
N ASP A 11 -8.17 -20.44 -47.15
CA ASP A 11 -7.25 -20.12 -46.09
C ASP A 11 -8.02 -19.49 -44.91
N VAL A 12 -8.35 -20.34 -43.91
CA VAL A 12 -8.88 -19.90 -42.61
C VAL A 12 -7.72 -19.32 -41.84
N ARG A 13 -7.53 -18.04 -41.98
CA ARG A 13 -6.62 -17.29 -41.09
C ARG A 13 -7.23 -17.26 -39.71
N ASP A 14 -6.77 -18.19 -38.90
CA ASP A 14 -6.86 -18.18 -37.43
C ASP A 14 -6.19 -16.90 -36.96
N ARG A 15 -7.03 -15.90 -36.61
CA ARG A 15 -6.54 -14.69 -35.99
C ARG A 15 -6.11 -15.03 -34.59
N ASP A 16 -4.83 -15.33 -34.48
CA ASP A 16 -4.12 -15.39 -33.22
C ASP A 16 -4.50 -14.17 -32.36
N ARG A 17 -5.43 -14.41 -31.44
CA ARG A 17 -5.82 -13.43 -30.43
C ARG A 17 -4.64 -13.36 -29.48
N THR A 18 -3.67 -12.52 -29.84
CA THR A 18 -2.53 -12.21 -28.96
C THR A 18 -3.09 -11.70 -27.64
N ALA A 19 -3.20 -12.60 -26.68
CA ALA A 19 -3.49 -12.23 -25.31
C ALA A 19 -2.40 -11.24 -24.88
N ALA A 20 -2.80 -10.02 -24.49
CA ALA A 20 -1.87 -9.04 -23.98
C ALA A 20 -1.07 -9.68 -22.83
N PRO A 21 0.26 -9.45 -22.77
CA PRO A 21 1.07 -10.05 -21.73
C PRO A 21 0.54 -9.62 -20.36
N PRO A 22 0.52 -10.52 -19.37
CA PRO A 22 -0.04 -10.26 -18.03
C PRO A 22 0.55 -9.00 -17.37
N ASP A 23 1.78 -8.66 -17.70
CA ASP A 23 2.47 -7.45 -17.20
C ASP A 23 1.86 -6.12 -17.68
N ALA A 24 1.08 -6.11 -18.76
CA ALA A 24 0.48 -4.89 -19.28
C ALA A 24 -0.77 -4.47 -18.51
N VAL A 25 -1.54 -5.44 -17.99
CA VAL A 25 -2.71 -5.19 -17.14
C VAL A 25 -2.25 -4.75 -15.74
N GLU A 26 -1.12 -5.28 -15.28
CA GLU A 26 -0.57 -4.96 -13.96
C GLU A 26 -0.06 -3.51 -13.82
N ARG A 27 0.42 -2.90 -14.90
CA ARG A 27 0.93 -1.52 -14.89
C ARG A 27 -0.15 -0.45 -14.84
N SER A 28 -1.41 -0.79 -15.13
CA SER A 28 -2.52 0.16 -15.13
C SER A 28 -3.31 0.19 -13.83
N ALA A 29 -3.08 -0.72 -12.91
CA ALA A 29 -3.82 -0.83 -11.66
C ALA A 29 -3.18 0.03 -10.58
N ARG A 30 -3.82 1.17 -10.26
CA ARG A 30 -3.37 2.10 -9.21
C ARG A 30 -3.55 1.47 -7.83
N PRO A 31 -2.46 1.23 -7.07
CA PRO A 31 -2.52 0.51 -5.80
C PRO A 31 -3.28 1.26 -4.71
N VAL A 32 -3.75 0.50 -3.72
CA VAL A 32 -4.19 1.06 -2.43
C VAL A 32 -2.96 1.18 -1.53
N VAL A 33 -2.78 2.34 -0.88
CA VAL A 33 -1.75 2.56 0.14
C VAL A 33 -2.42 2.64 1.51
N LEU A 34 -2.05 1.75 2.43
CA LEU A 34 -2.42 1.81 3.85
C LEU A 34 -1.26 2.43 4.63
N GLY A 35 -1.45 3.65 5.16
CA GLY A 35 -0.42 4.40 5.87
C GLY A 35 -0.65 4.45 7.38
N THR A 36 0.37 4.08 8.18
CA THR A 36 0.38 4.24 9.64
C THR A 36 1.59 5.04 10.13
N LEU A 37 1.51 5.60 11.34
CA LEU A 37 2.51 6.51 11.92
C LEU A 37 3.09 5.90 13.20
N SER A 38 4.09 5.01 13.09
CA SER A 38 4.83 4.42 14.24
C SER A 38 3.93 3.78 15.31
N VAL A 39 2.72 3.42 14.97
CA VAL A 39 1.71 2.85 15.87
C VAL A 39 0.96 1.75 15.14
N GLU A 40 0.20 1.01 15.89
CA GLU A 40 -0.72 0.00 15.38
C GLU A 40 -1.66 0.57 14.31
N ILE A 41 -2.19 -0.30 13.48
CA ILE A 41 -3.16 0.06 12.45
C ILE A 41 -4.55 0.07 13.08
N ASP A 42 -5.34 1.08 12.78
CA ASP A 42 -6.75 1.09 13.14
C ASP A 42 -7.49 -0.05 12.41
N PRO A 43 -8.25 -0.90 13.12
CA PRO A 43 -8.91 -2.06 12.49
C PRO A 43 -9.86 -1.67 11.34
N ALA A 44 -10.55 -0.53 11.44
CA ALA A 44 -11.43 -0.07 10.37
C ALA A 44 -10.63 0.39 9.14
N ALA A 45 -9.43 0.93 9.35
CA ALA A 45 -8.53 1.29 8.26
C ALA A 45 -7.96 0.05 7.57
N GLU A 46 -7.60 -0.97 8.33
CA GLU A 46 -7.15 -2.24 7.79
C GLU A 46 -8.23 -2.87 6.92
N GLU A 47 -9.44 -2.98 7.44
CA GLU A 47 -10.59 -3.55 6.73
C GLU A 47 -10.90 -2.77 5.45
N MET A 48 -10.93 -1.43 5.52
CA MET A 48 -11.17 -0.57 4.37
C MET A 48 -10.10 -0.77 3.29
N ALA A 49 -8.82 -0.84 3.66
CA ALA A 49 -7.73 -1.00 2.71
C ALA A 49 -7.77 -2.37 2.02
N ILE A 50 -7.99 -3.43 2.78
CA ILE A 50 -8.08 -4.80 2.26
C ILE A 50 -9.30 -4.94 1.34
N ALA A 51 -10.49 -4.48 1.79
CA ALA A 51 -11.72 -4.55 1.00
C ALA A 51 -11.57 -3.77 -0.33
N SER A 52 -11.03 -2.55 -0.27
CA SER A 52 -10.82 -1.73 -1.47
C SER A 52 -9.82 -2.36 -2.45
N ALA A 53 -8.72 -2.93 -1.96
CA ALA A 53 -7.74 -3.59 -2.80
C ALA A 53 -8.31 -4.86 -3.46
N LEU A 54 -9.08 -5.64 -2.69
CA LEU A 54 -9.74 -6.86 -3.17
C LEU A 54 -10.81 -6.55 -4.23
N GLU A 55 -11.68 -5.59 -3.96
CA GLU A 55 -12.78 -5.19 -4.85
C GLU A 55 -12.24 -4.62 -6.17
N ALA A 56 -11.20 -3.79 -6.10
CA ALA A 56 -10.58 -3.21 -7.29
C ALA A 56 -9.61 -4.17 -8.00
N GLY A 57 -9.23 -5.29 -7.40
CA GLY A 57 -8.23 -6.22 -7.95
C GLY A 57 -6.83 -5.61 -8.05
N VAL A 58 -6.47 -4.69 -7.16
CA VAL A 58 -5.22 -3.94 -7.19
C VAL A 58 -4.27 -4.33 -6.05
N PRO A 59 -2.96 -4.06 -6.16
CA PRO A 59 -2.03 -4.29 -5.06
C PRO A 59 -2.32 -3.43 -3.83
N LEU A 60 -1.99 -3.96 -2.64
CA LEU A 60 -2.00 -3.25 -1.38
C LEU A 60 -0.57 -2.96 -0.92
N ILE A 61 -0.25 -1.69 -0.72
CA ILE A 61 1.02 -1.24 -0.16
C ILE A 61 0.78 -0.81 1.29
N ILE A 62 1.43 -1.48 2.23
CA ILE A 62 1.34 -1.13 3.64
C ILE A 62 2.58 -0.32 4.01
N ALA A 63 2.38 0.96 4.32
CA ALA A 63 3.45 1.92 4.58
C ALA A 63 3.51 2.28 6.07
N ASN A 64 4.48 1.70 6.79
CA ASN A 64 4.73 2.01 8.19
C ASN A 64 5.79 3.11 8.31
N MET A 65 5.34 4.32 8.71
CA MET A 65 6.19 5.49 8.87
C MET A 65 6.70 5.61 10.30
N LEU A 66 7.97 5.27 10.53
CA LEU A 66 8.61 5.37 11.83
C LEU A 66 9.15 6.79 12.04
N HIS A 67 8.70 7.43 13.12
CA HIS A 67 9.20 8.76 13.49
C HIS A 67 10.58 8.64 14.15
N LEU A 68 11.58 9.29 13.56
CA LEU A 68 12.89 9.43 14.16
C LEU A 68 12.87 10.62 15.14
N PRO A 69 13.00 10.38 16.45
CA PRO A 69 13.05 11.48 17.41
C PRO A 69 14.35 12.30 17.20
N PRO A 70 14.33 13.59 17.46
CA PRO A 70 15.50 14.45 17.36
C PRO A 70 16.42 14.29 18.58
N TYR A 71 16.90 13.08 18.86
CA TYR A 71 17.87 12.87 19.92
C TYR A 71 19.30 13.07 19.40
N PRO A 72 20.18 13.72 20.17
CA PRO A 72 21.60 13.74 19.86
C PRO A 72 22.17 12.32 19.89
N ALA A 73 23.06 12.00 19.00
CA ALA A 73 23.68 10.67 18.82
C ALA A 73 24.35 10.08 20.08
N SER A 74 24.59 10.91 21.11
CA SER A 74 25.20 10.52 22.39
C SER A 74 24.34 9.60 23.27
N VAL A 75 23.02 9.50 23.02
CA VAL A 75 22.14 8.60 23.79
C VAL A 75 22.20 7.15 23.28
N THR A 76 22.75 6.92 22.10
CA THR A 76 22.89 5.60 21.47
C THR A 76 24.03 4.77 22.09
N LEU A 77 24.85 5.36 22.98
CA LEU A 77 26.01 4.72 23.60
C LEU A 77 25.75 4.09 24.99
N LEU A 78 24.54 4.19 25.50
CA LEU A 78 24.16 3.51 26.75
C LEU A 78 23.63 2.12 26.42
N GLY A 79 24.54 1.19 26.24
CA GLY A 79 24.54 -0.26 26.37
C GLY A 79 23.30 -1.08 26.01
N PRO A 80 23.48 -2.39 25.76
CA PRO A 80 22.40 -3.31 25.36
C PRO A 80 21.58 -3.78 26.56
N SER A 81 21.01 -2.85 27.32
CA SER A 81 20.06 -3.19 28.37
C SER A 81 18.66 -3.14 27.75
N GLY A 82 18.20 -4.29 27.24
CA GLY A 82 16.81 -4.77 27.26
C GLY A 82 15.66 -3.77 27.00
N VAL A 83 15.86 -2.68 26.29
CA VAL A 83 14.76 -1.83 25.85
C VAL A 83 14.19 -2.47 24.60
N THR A 84 13.21 -3.34 24.77
CA THR A 84 12.31 -3.73 23.70
C THR A 84 11.76 -2.41 23.09
N LEU A 85 12.27 -2.09 21.92
CA LEU A 85 11.82 -0.87 21.24
C LEU A 85 10.33 -1.02 20.97
N PRO A 86 9.47 -0.06 21.33
CA PRO A 86 8.02 -0.11 21.09
C PRO A 86 7.64 -0.33 19.63
N HIS A 87 8.61 -0.46 18.75
CA HIS A 87 8.51 -0.64 17.32
C HIS A 87 8.43 -2.09 16.88
N GLU A 88 8.76 -3.07 17.73
CA GLU A 88 8.69 -4.49 17.34
C GLU A 88 7.24 -4.98 17.32
N GLU A 89 6.44 -4.62 18.32
CA GLU A 89 5.01 -4.98 18.37
C GLU A 89 4.24 -4.41 17.17
N ALA A 90 4.49 -3.14 16.82
CA ALA A 90 3.89 -2.51 15.65
C ALA A 90 4.34 -3.15 14.32
N LEU A 91 5.51 -3.79 14.30
CA LEU A 91 5.99 -4.53 13.14
C LEU A 91 5.28 -5.85 12.94
N ASP A 92 5.02 -6.56 14.02
CA ASP A 92 4.36 -7.86 13.95
C ASP A 92 2.90 -7.69 13.50
N GLU A 93 2.25 -6.62 13.94
CA GLU A 93 0.90 -6.28 13.48
C GLU A 93 0.88 -5.93 11.99
N VAL A 94 1.79 -5.09 11.52
CA VAL A 94 1.89 -4.73 10.11
C VAL A 94 2.19 -5.96 9.23
N ARG A 95 3.01 -6.90 9.71
CA ARG A 95 3.24 -8.19 9.05
C ARG A 95 1.98 -9.07 9.06
N ALA A 96 1.25 -9.09 10.17
CA ALA A 96 -0.01 -9.82 10.27
C ALA A 96 -1.05 -9.30 9.27
N THR A 97 -1.17 -7.98 9.13
CA THR A 97 -2.02 -7.35 8.10
C THR A 97 -1.60 -7.74 6.69
N ALA A 98 -0.30 -7.72 6.38
CA ALA A 98 0.21 -8.13 5.09
C ALA A 98 -0.08 -9.61 4.80
N SER A 99 0.11 -10.48 5.79
CA SER A 99 -0.18 -11.92 5.68
C SER A 99 -1.67 -12.18 5.47
N ARG A 100 -2.55 -11.44 6.17
CA ARG A 100 -4.00 -11.54 6.00
C ARG A 100 -4.42 -11.14 4.59
N ALA A 101 -3.93 -10.00 4.09
CA ALA A 101 -4.22 -9.57 2.72
C ALA A 101 -3.70 -10.56 1.67
N ALA A 102 -2.50 -11.10 1.87
CA ALA A 102 -1.93 -12.11 0.98
C ALA A 102 -2.74 -13.42 0.97
N SER A 103 -3.28 -13.85 2.12
CA SER A 103 -4.16 -15.04 2.20
C SER A 103 -5.48 -14.87 1.43
N LEU A 104 -5.90 -13.63 1.20
CA LEU A 104 -7.06 -13.29 0.37
C LEU A 104 -6.70 -13.15 -1.12
N GLY A 105 -5.45 -13.44 -1.51
CA GLY A 105 -4.98 -13.34 -2.89
C GLY A 105 -4.57 -11.93 -3.32
N ILE A 106 -4.50 -10.97 -2.39
CA ILE A 106 -4.05 -9.61 -2.70
C ILE A 106 -2.52 -9.59 -2.75
N ARG A 107 -1.95 -9.02 -3.80
CA ARG A 107 -0.52 -8.75 -3.88
C ARG A 107 -0.16 -7.65 -2.90
N THR A 108 0.71 -7.93 -1.94
CA THR A 108 1.07 -7.00 -0.88
C THR A 108 2.52 -6.60 -0.92
N GLU A 109 2.80 -5.34 -0.66
CA GLU A 109 4.14 -4.79 -0.44
C GLU A 109 4.18 -4.10 0.93
N LEU A 110 5.21 -4.42 1.73
CA LEU A 110 5.42 -3.81 3.03
C LEU A 110 6.59 -2.83 2.95
N LEU A 111 6.30 -1.55 3.20
CA LEU A 111 7.30 -0.48 3.25
C LEU A 111 7.47 0.01 4.68
N ARG A 112 8.72 0.00 5.15
CA ARG A 112 9.11 0.57 6.44
C ARG A 112 10.04 1.75 6.18
N VAL A 113 9.61 2.95 6.59
CA VAL A 113 10.39 4.17 6.37
C VAL A 113 10.63 4.89 7.69
N THR A 114 11.90 5.04 8.06
CA THR A 114 12.29 5.83 9.22
C THR A 114 12.59 7.26 8.80
N THR A 115 11.85 8.22 9.35
CA THR A 115 11.93 9.62 8.91
C THR A 115 11.57 10.62 10.02
N ARG A 116 12.09 11.85 9.91
CA ARG A 116 11.67 12.96 10.76
C ARG A 116 10.33 13.57 10.32
N HIS A 117 9.91 13.30 9.08
CA HIS A 117 8.71 13.88 8.46
C HIS A 117 7.75 12.80 7.93
N PRO A 118 7.12 12.00 8.81
CA PRO A 118 6.38 10.80 8.42
C PRO A 118 5.25 11.07 7.42
N VAL A 119 4.47 12.14 7.61
CA VAL A 119 3.37 12.48 6.68
C VAL A 119 3.91 12.85 5.30
N ARG A 120 5.04 13.56 5.23
CA ARG A 120 5.65 13.92 3.94
C ARG A 120 6.17 12.69 3.21
N ALA A 121 6.83 11.78 3.92
CA ALA A 121 7.32 10.54 3.34
C ALA A 121 6.18 9.65 2.85
N LEU A 122 5.07 9.56 3.60
CA LEU A 122 3.87 8.84 3.17
C LEU A 122 3.30 9.42 1.87
N LEU A 123 3.15 10.74 1.78
CA LEU A 123 2.67 11.42 0.57
C LEU A 123 3.60 11.22 -0.61
N GLN A 124 4.91 11.17 -0.38
CA GLN A 124 5.88 10.86 -1.43
C GLN A 124 5.71 9.44 -1.97
N ILE A 125 5.50 8.44 -1.10
CA ILE A 125 5.19 7.06 -1.52
C ILE A 125 3.91 7.03 -2.37
N VAL A 126 2.86 7.75 -1.98
CA VAL A 126 1.60 7.83 -2.74
C VAL A 126 1.83 8.34 -4.16
N VAL A 127 2.69 9.36 -4.30
CA VAL A 127 3.06 9.92 -5.62
C VAL A 127 3.92 8.94 -6.42
N GLU A 128 4.97 8.38 -5.82
CA GLU A 128 5.92 7.48 -6.48
C GLU A 128 5.27 6.18 -6.97
N ARG A 129 4.24 5.73 -6.26
CA ARG A 129 3.50 4.51 -6.58
C ARG A 129 2.24 4.76 -7.42
N ASP A 130 1.96 6.00 -7.78
CA ASP A 130 0.73 6.42 -8.46
C ASP A 130 -0.52 5.84 -7.81
N ALA A 131 -0.64 5.93 -6.48
CA ALA A 131 -1.72 5.32 -5.72
C ALA A 131 -3.09 5.87 -6.11
N GLY A 132 -4.09 4.98 -6.18
CA GLY A 132 -5.49 5.36 -6.44
C GLY A 132 -6.23 5.76 -5.17
N LEU A 133 -5.86 5.12 -4.04
CA LEU A 133 -6.46 5.36 -2.73
C LEU A 133 -5.37 5.36 -1.65
N LEU A 134 -5.41 6.35 -0.79
CA LEU A 134 -4.65 6.39 0.45
C LEU A 134 -5.61 6.17 1.63
N VAL A 135 -5.46 5.07 2.33
CA VAL A 135 -6.11 4.80 3.62
C VAL A 135 -5.16 5.21 4.73
N PHE A 136 -5.48 6.27 5.46
CA PHE A 136 -4.69 6.79 6.55
C PHE A 136 -5.27 6.33 7.89
N GLY A 137 -4.65 5.31 8.48
CA GLY A 137 -5.20 4.57 9.61
C GLY A 137 -4.21 4.26 10.74
N PRO A 138 -3.55 5.28 11.35
CA PRO A 138 -2.86 5.04 12.63
C PRO A 138 -3.90 4.87 13.75
N ASP A 139 -3.68 3.92 14.68
CA ASP A 139 -4.54 3.75 15.85
C ASP A 139 -4.54 5.03 16.69
N ARG A 140 -5.72 5.62 16.84
CA ARG A 140 -5.94 6.89 17.53
C ARG A 140 -5.74 6.81 19.03
N ARG A 141 -5.92 5.62 19.62
CA ARG A 141 -5.69 5.42 21.05
C ARG A 141 -4.23 5.66 21.43
N ARG A 142 -3.33 5.49 20.45
CA ARG A 142 -1.88 5.64 20.63
C ARG A 142 -1.30 6.95 20.07
N VAL A 143 -2.06 7.69 19.25
CA VAL A 143 -1.64 8.98 18.71
C VAL A 143 -2.38 10.11 19.42
N ARG A 144 -1.63 11.12 19.91
CA ARG A 144 -2.25 12.32 20.50
C ARG A 144 -3.20 12.98 19.50
N GLY A 145 -4.46 13.21 19.90
CA GLY A 145 -5.55 13.65 19.01
C GLY A 145 -5.22 14.89 18.16
N LEU A 146 -4.49 15.88 18.71
CA LEU A 146 -4.07 17.06 17.94
C LEU A 146 -3.08 16.74 16.83
N ARG A 147 -2.13 15.83 17.09
CA ARG A 147 -1.14 15.40 16.09
C ARG A 147 -1.81 14.60 14.99
N PHE A 148 -2.72 13.71 15.35
CA PHE A 148 -3.52 12.96 14.37
C PHE A 148 -4.32 13.91 13.47
N ARG A 149 -5.07 14.85 14.05
CA ARG A 149 -5.88 15.83 13.29
C ARG A 149 -5.04 16.67 12.34
N ALA A 150 -3.86 17.11 12.79
CA ALA A 150 -2.93 17.87 11.94
C ALA A 150 -2.41 17.01 10.79
N ALA A 151 -2.03 15.74 11.06
CA ALA A 151 -1.58 14.80 10.05
C ALA A 151 -2.70 14.47 9.04
N ALA A 152 -3.90 14.15 9.52
CA ALA A 152 -5.06 13.85 8.68
C ALA A 152 -5.48 15.02 7.78
N ARG A 153 -5.47 16.25 8.32
CA ARG A 153 -5.72 17.45 7.51
C ARG A 153 -4.69 17.62 6.41
N ARG A 154 -3.41 17.40 6.74
CA ARG A 154 -2.33 17.51 5.75
C ARG A 154 -2.44 16.43 4.68
N VAL A 155 -2.70 15.19 5.07
CA VAL A 155 -2.92 14.08 4.13
C VAL A 155 -4.07 14.40 3.18
N ARG A 156 -5.22 14.85 3.70
CA ARG A 156 -6.39 15.19 2.87
C ARG A 156 -6.14 16.35 1.91
N ARG A 157 -5.31 17.32 2.32
CA ARG A 157 -5.01 18.50 1.49
C ARG A 157 -3.99 18.20 0.40
N ASP A 158 -2.96 17.41 0.73
CA ASP A 158 -1.75 17.30 -0.09
C ASP A 158 -1.68 15.99 -0.90
N ALA A 159 -2.56 15.01 -0.66
CA ALA A 159 -2.59 13.77 -1.40
C ALA A 159 -3.18 13.97 -2.81
N PRO A 160 -2.55 13.41 -3.86
CA PRO A 160 -3.02 13.52 -5.25
C PRO A 160 -4.07 12.46 -5.62
N CYS A 161 -4.54 11.67 -4.66
CA CYS A 161 -5.50 10.58 -4.85
C CYS A 161 -6.67 10.68 -3.87
N LEU A 162 -7.60 9.73 -3.94
CA LEU A 162 -8.65 9.57 -2.94
C LEU A 162 -8.03 9.31 -1.57
N VAL A 163 -8.60 9.91 -0.53
CA VAL A 163 -8.14 9.76 0.85
C VAL A 163 -9.28 9.31 1.73
N TRP A 164 -9.09 8.17 2.37
CA TRP A 164 -9.91 7.73 3.48
C TRP A 164 -9.10 7.87 4.79
N VAL A 165 -9.72 8.35 5.83
CA VAL A 165 -9.09 8.51 7.15
C VAL A 165 -9.94 7.78 8.17
N ALA A 166 -9.29 7.00 9.05
CA ALA A 166 -9.97 6.29 10.12
C ALA A 166 -10.95 7.21 10.86
N PRO A 167 -12.21 6.78 11.06
CA PRO A 167 -13.23 7.63 11.65
C PRO A 167 -12.86 8.07 13.06
N ASP A 168 -13.32 9.23 13.44
CA ASP A 168 -13.30 9.67 14.82
C ASP A 168 -14.29 8.78 15.59
N GLY A 169 -13.79 7.74 16.29
CA GLY A 169 -14.57 6.84 17.14
C GLY A 169 -15.24 7.54 18.31
#